data_5da775884eb3a5550a2f6c21e1a9bba2
#
_entry.id   5da775884eb3a5550a2f6c21e1a9bba2
#
_cell.length_a   1.000
_cell.length_b   1.000
_cell.length_c   1.000
_cell.angle_alpha   90.00
_cell.angle_beta   90.00
_cell.angle_gamma   90.00
#
_symmetry.space_group_name_H-M   'P 1'
#
loop_
_entity.id
_entity.type
_entity.pdbx_description
1 polymer ?
#
loop_
_entity_poly.entity_id
_entity_poly.type
_entity_poly.pdbx_seq_one_letter_code
_entity_poly.pdbx_strand_id
1 'polypeptide(L)'
;MLNMTDLLIGTRLSTYARTLNLICLHFESGDGTIYCLHSQCLLRIMKDKSLIASSNDVYNPCTAFNGDIDEWDWSEQVGETLYDEGMKNGLSEALPLRVLSVSFGKCGDIFLELEQGYSIEIIVTTVTDDESWRFFQMLHAEEITFVYSGDESYSIGISNPLKPVTVPDIAERSTGLAHRT
;
A
#
# COMPACT_ATOMS: atom_id res chain seq x y z
N MET A 1 -5.28 -22.52 -5.68
CA MET A 1 -5.74 -21.42 -4.80
C MET A 1 -5.01 -20.19 -5.31
N LEU A 2 -5.72 -19.11 -5.63
CA LEU A 2 -5.12 -17.87 -6.09
C LEU A 2 -4.23 -17.28 -4.98
N ASN A 3 -3.00 -16.91 -5.33
CA ASN A 3 -2.02 -16.43 -4.37
C ASN A 3 -1.44 -15.10 -4.88
N MET A 4 -1.35 -14.10 -4.02
CA MET A 4 -0.78 -12.78 -4.33
C MET A 4 0.64 -12.91 -4.93
N THR A 5 1.45 -13.85 -4.46
CA THR A 5 2.78 -14.12 -5.02
C THR A 5 2.72 -14.42 -6.51
N ASP A 6 1.81 -15.31 -6.93
CA ASP A 6 1.67 -15.71 -8.33
C ASP A 6 1.18 -14.57 -9.22
N LEU A 7 0.44 -13.61 -8.64
CA LEU A 7 -0.04 -12.42 -9.35
C LEU A 7 1.03 -11.33 -9.49
N LEU A 8 1.96 -11.22 -8.54
CA LEU A 8 2.97 -10.17 -8.52
C LEU A 8 4.27 -10.55 -9.24
N ILE A 9 4.73 -11.81 -9.12
CA ILE A 9 5.99 -12.23 -9.76
C ILE A 9 5.90 -12.03 -11.27
N GLY A 10 6.90 -11.35 -11.81
CA GLY A 10 7.00 -11.05 -13.23
C GLY A 10 6.27 -9.79 -13.70
N THR A 11 5.41 -9.20 -12.86
CA THR A 11 4.84 -7.87 -13.12
C THR A 11 5.93 -6.79 -13.03
N ARG A 12 5.61 -5.57 -13.44
CA ARG A 12 6.52 -4.42 -13.35
C ARG A 12 5.93 -3.35 -12.46
N LEU A 13 6.65 -2.94 -11.43
CA LEU A 13 6.35 -1.69 -10.72
C LEU A 13 6.45 -0.56 -11.74
N SER A 14 5.32 -0.01 -12.16
CA SER A 14 5.23 0.96 -13.25
C SER A 14 5.13 2.40 -12.74
N THR A 15 4.47 2.59 -11.60
CA THR A 15 4.33 3.92 -10.98
C THR A 15 4.02 3.79 -9.50
N TYR A 16 4.09 4.91 -8.81
CA TYR A 16 3.73 5.06 -7.41
C TYR A 16 2.96 6.36 -7.19
N ALA A 17 2.19 6.40 -6.10
CA ALA A 17 1.51 7.59 -5.63
C ALA A 17 1.41 7.55 -4.10
N ARG A 18 1.02 8.67 -3.50
CA ARG A 18 0.57 8.69 -2.11
C ARG A 18 -0.63 9.61 -1.92
N THR A 19 -1.42 9.30 -0.93
CA THR A 19 -2.47 10.17 -0.41
C THR A 19 -2.28 10.24 1.09
N LEU A 20 -1.88 11.39 1.59
CA LEU A 20 -1.43 11.50 2.98
C LEU A 20 -0.26 10.52 3.24
N ASN A 21 -0.42 9.62 4.20
CA ASN A 21 0.53 8.55 4.52
C ASN A 21 0.19 7.19 3.88
N LEU A 22 -0.88 7.08 3.12
CA LEU A 22 -1.20 5.90 2.33
C LEU A 22 -0.30 5.87 1.09
N ILE A 23 0.58 4.87 1.03
CA ILE A 23 1.46 4.65 -0.12
C ILE A 23 0.79 3.68 -1.09
N CYS A 24 0.77 4.04 -2.36
CA CYS A 24 0.19 3.28 -3.45
C CYS A 24 1.28 2.88 -4.45
N LEU A 25 1.43 1.59 -4.71
CA LEU A 25 2.34 1.04 -5.70
C LEU A 25 1.54 0.34 -6.79
N HIS A 26 1.82 0.64 -8.06
CA HIS A 26 1.11 0.08 -9.20
C HIS A 26 2.03 -0.86 -9.97
N PHE A 27 1.54 -2.08 -10.20
CA PHE A 27 2.26 -3.13 -10.89
C PHE A 27 1.49 -3.53 -12.16
N GLU A 28 2.17 -3.53 -13.29
CA GLU A 28 1.61 -3.90 -14.58
C GLU A 28 2.09 -5.27 -15.01
N SER A 29 1.18 -6.15 -15.36
CA SER A 29 1.47 -7.46 -15.93
C SER A 29 1.63 -7.41 -17.45
N GLY A 30 2.16 -8.50 -18.01
CA GLY A 30 2.40 -8.57 -19.46
C GLY A 30 1.15 -8.55 -20.34
N ASP A 31 -0.03 -8.79 -19.78
CA ASP A 31 -1.34 -8.72 -20.46
C ASP A 31 -2.02 -7.35 -20.28
N GLY A 32 -1.35 -6.39 -19.61
CA GLY A 32 -1.88 -5.05 -19.34
C GLY A 32 -2.77 -4.97 -18.10
N THR A 33 -2.90 -6.04 -17.33
CA THR A 33 -3.59 -5.99 -16.02
C THR A 33 -2.78 -5.14 -15.04
N ILE A 34 -3.45 -4.24 -14.33
CA ILE A 34 -2.85 -3.40 -13.31
C ILE A 34 -3.26 -3.90 -11.92
N TYR A 35 -2.27 -4.15 -11.09
CA TYR A 35 -2.45 -4.44 -9.66
C TYR A 35 -1.97 -3.26 -8.83
N CYS A 36 -2.67 -3.01 -7.73
CA CYS A 36 -2.30 -1.99 -6.75
C CYS A 36 -1.96 -2.63 -5.42
N LEU A 37 -0.88 -2.18 -4.80
CA LEU A 37 -0.52 -2.49 -3.43
C LEU A 37 -0.55 -1.18 -2.63
N HIS A 38 -1.52 -1.07 -1.74
CA HIS A 38 -1.69 0.04 -0.82
C HIS A 38 -1.11 -0.34 0.53
N SER A 39 -0.32 0.53 1.13
CA SER A 39 0.26 0.32 2.45
C SER A 39 -0.04 1.50 3.37
N GLN A 40 -0.55 1.21 4.56
CA GLN A 40 -0.76 2.16 5.66
C GLN A 40 0.26 1.93 6.80
N CYS A 41 1.08 0.90 6.69
CA CYS A 41 2.13 0.58 7.64
C CYS A 41 3.51 1.00 7.13
N LEU A 42 4.57 0.68 7.87
CA LEU A 42 5.92 1.04 7.49
C LEU A 42 6.28 0.43 6.13
N LEU A 43 6.56 1.26 5.16
CA LEU A 43 7.08 0.88 3.86
C LEU A 43 8.49 1.44 3.69
N ARG A 44 9.41 0.62 3.21
CA ARG A 44 10.78 1.02 2.86
C ARG A 44 11.08 0.64 1.42
N ILE A 45 11.74 1.54 0.70
CA ILE A 45 12.29 1.29 -0.63
C ILE A 45 13.81 1.37 -0.52
N MET A 46 14.47 0.35 -1.00
CA MET A 46 15.92 0.26 -0.93
C MET A 46 16.53 -0.04 -2.28
N LYS A 47 17.80 0.34 -2.46
CA LYS A 47 18.66 -0.07 -3.57
C LYS A 47 20.01 -0.51 -3.02
N ASP A 48 20.44 -1.71 -3.40
CA ASP A 48 21.74 -2.28 -2.99
C ASP A 48 21.94 -2.18 -1.45
N LYS A 49 20.88 -2.42 -0.67
CA LYS A 49 20.82 -2.32 0.81
C LYS A 49 20.87 -0.89 1.37
N SER A 50 20.86 0.14 0.52
CA SER A 50 20.75 1.54 0.95
C SER A 50 19.29 1.98 0.94
N LEU A 51 18.83 2.60 2.03
CA LEU A 51 17.47 3.15 2.12
C LEU A 51 17.35 4.33 1.15
N ILE A 52 16.34 4.29 0.28
CA ILE A 52 15.99 5.37 -0.65
C ILE A 52 14.87 6.23 -0.07
N ALA A 53 13.80 5.59 0.40
CA ALA A 53 12.63 6.25 0.96
C ALA A 53 11.95 5.35 1.99
N SER A 54 11.35 5.97 2.99
CA SER A 54 10.54 5.32 4.00
C SER A 54 9.20 6.04 4.14
N SER A 55 8.11 5.31 4.38
CA SER A 55 6.81 5.94 4.64
C SER A 55 6.84 6.88 5.87
N ASN A 56 7.78 6.69 6.79
CA ASN A 56 7.97 7.61 7.92
C ASN A 56 8.52 8.98 7.47
N ASP A 57 9.15 9.06 6.30
CA ASP A 57 9.71 10.30 5.77
C ASP A 57 8.63 11.23 5.19
N VAL A 58 7.36 10.79 5.10
CA VAL A 58 6.24 11.67 4.73
C VAL A 58 5.97 12.77 5.76
N TYR A 59 6.40 12.56 7.00
CA TYR A 59 6.24 13.53 8.08
C TYR A 59 7.36 14.58 8.16
N ASN A 60 8.36 14.46 7.31
CA ASN A 60 9.52 15.34 7.29
C ASN A 60 9.57 16.16 5.99
N PRO A 61 9.90 17.45 6.06
CA PRO A 61 10.09 18.26 4.86
C PRO A 61 11.28 17.75 4.04
N CYS A 62 11.23 18.00 2.72
CA CYS A 62 12.35 17.72 1.83
C CYS A 62 13.60 18.55 2.20
N THR A 63 14.77 18.15 1.71
CA THR A 63 16.05 18.81 2.05
C THR A 63 16.13 20.27 1.57
N ALA A 64 15.32 20.64 0.57
CA ALA A 64 15.25 22.01 0.06
C ALA A 64 14.31 22.93 0.85
N PHE A 65 13.56 22.38 1.83
CA PHE A 65 12.66 23.19 2.65
C PHE A 65 13.45 24.22 3.48
N ASN A 66 12.99 25.47 3.45
CA ASN A 66 13.61 26.60 4.14
C ASN A 66 12.61 27.44 4.95
N GLY A 67 11.40 26.91 5.16
CA GLY A 67 10.34 27.53 5.95
C GLY A 67 10.50 27.30 7.45
N ASP A 68 9.50 27.75 8.20
CA ASP A 68 9.40 27.47 9.64
C ASP A 68 8.89 26.05 9.85
N ILE A 69 9.67 25.24 10.58
CA ILE A 69 9.32 23.85 10.85
C ILE A 69 8.08 23.71 11.75
N ASP A 70 7.81 24.70 12.59
CA ASP A 70 6.63 24.70 13.47
C ASP A 70 5.32 24.98 12.69
N GLU A 71 5.45 25.56 11.48
CA GLU A 71 4.34 25.78 10.55
C GLU A 71 4.23 24.67 9.49
N TRP A 72 5.12 23.69 9.50
CA TRP A 72 5.11 22.59 8.52
C TRP A 72 3.92 21.66 8.73
N ASP A 73 3.09 21.50 7.71
CA ASP A 73 1.99 20.54 7.68
C ASP A 73 2.18 19.55 6.52
N TRP A 74 2.68 18.37 6.87
CA TRP A 74 2.95 17.28 5.92
C TRP A 74 1.71 16.87 5.12
N SER A 75 0.50 17.05 5.66
CA SER A 75 -0.76 16.63 5.03
C SER A 75 -1.14 17.54 3.85
N GLU A 76 -0.68 18.78 3.85
CA GLU A 76 -0.91 19.74 2.77
C GLU A 76 0.22 19.77 1.73
N GLN A 77 1.40 19.20 2.06
CA GLN A 77 2.63 19.32 1.28
C GLN A 77 2.92 18.06 0.44
N VAL A 78 2.00 17.71 -0.45
CA VAL A 78 2.20 16.59 -1.39
C VAL A 78 3.29 16.96 -2.41
N GLY A 79 4.31 16.09 -2.48
CA GLY A 79 5.47 16.30 -3.37
C GLY A 79 6.65 17.03 -2.74
N GLU A 80 6.51 17.51 -1.49
CA GLU A 80 7.52 18.31 -0.80
C GLU A 80 8.08 17.67 0.48
N THR A 81 7.78 16.38 0.70
CA THR A 81 8.31 15.62 1.83
C THR A 81 9.64 14.94 1.48
N LEU A 82 10.38 14.54 2.51
CA LEU A 82 11.62 13.76 2.33
C LEU A 82 11.34 12.40 1.63
N TYR A 83 10.16 11.80 1.87
CA TYR A 83 9.69 10.62 1.12
C TYR A 83 9.58 10.91 -0.38
N ASP A 84 8.90 12.01 -0.76
CA ASP A 84 8.69 12.38 -2.15
C ASP A 84 10.02 12.67 -2.86
N GLU A 85 10.95 13.34 -2.16
CA GLU A 85 12.31 13.58 -2.65
C GLU A 85 13.08 12.27 -2.89
N GLY A 86 13.04 11.34 -1.93
CA GLY A 86 13.67 10.03 -2.04
C GLY A 86 13.09 9.21 -3.21
N MET A 87 11.79 9.18 -3.36
CA MET A 87 11.11 8.50 -4.48
C MET A 87 11.48 9.11 -5.83
N LYS A 88 11.47 10.42 -5.94
CA LYS A 88 11.83 11.14 -7.17
C LYS A 88 13.28 10.89 -7.56
N ASN A 89 14.20 11.04 -6.63
CA ASN A 89 15.64 10.97 -6.92
C ASN A 89 16.16 9.53 -7.01
N GLY A 90 15.55 8.59 -6.27
CA GLY A 90 16.06 7.24 -6.13
C GLY A 90 15.30 6.16 -6.92
N LEU A 91 14.04 6.39 -7.26
CA LEU A 91 13.21 5.34 -7.91
C LEU A 91 12.66 5.76 -9.27
N SER A 92 12.20 7.00 -9.44
CA SER A 92 11.43 7.42 -10.62
C SER A 92 12.10 7.12 -11.95
N GLU A 93 13.41 7.36 -12.06
CA GLU A 93 14.17 7.14 -13.30
C GLU A 93 14.43 5.67 -13.60
N ALA A 94 14.31 4.80 -12.58
CA ALA A 94 14.52 3.36 -12.74
C ALA A 94 13.26 2.61 -13.21
N LEU A 95 12.08 3.22 -13.05
CA LEU A 95 10.81 2.60 -13.43
C LEU A 95 10.70 2.42 -14.96
N PRO A 96 10.05 1.35 -15.44
CA PRO A 96 9.43 0.28 -14.66
C PRO A 96 10.41 -0.83 -14.25
N LEU A 97 10.25 -1.37 -13.03
CA LEU A 97 11.10 -2.43 -12.46
C LEU A 97 10.32 -3.74 -12.33
N ARG A 98 10.87 -4.83 -12.85
CA ARG A 98 10.26 -6.16 -12.73
C ARG A 98 10.35 -6.69 -11.30
N VAL A 99 9.28 -7.31 -10.81
CA VAL A 99 9.25 -8.08 -9.58
C VAL A 99 9.89 -9.45 -9.82
N LEU A 100 10.97 -9.75 -9.11
CA LEU A 100 11.73 -10.99 -9.20
C LEU A 100 11.27 -12.02 -8.18
N SER A 101 10.99 -11.59 -6.96
CA SER A 101 10.48 -12.46 -5.91
C SER A 101 9.56 -11.71 -4.95
N VAL A 102 8.68 -12.48 -4.32
CA VAL A 102 7.76 -12.03 -3.27
C VAL A 102 7.84 -13.01 -2.12
N SER A 103 8.00 -12.53 -0.92
CA SER A 103 7.92 -13.35 0.29
C SER A 103 7.16 -12.64 1.40
N PHE A 104 6.63 -13.41 2.34
CA PHE A 104 5.83 -12.91 3.45
C PHE A 104 6.51 -13.24 4.78
N GLY A 105 6.49 -12.26 5.69
CA GLY A 105 6.82 -12.46 7.10
C GLY A 105 5.69 -13.15 7.85
N LYS A 106 5.99 -13.58 9.07
CA LYS A 106 5.00 -14.28 9.93
C LYS A 106 3.84 -13.39 10.36
N CYS A 107 4.09 -12.08 10.45
CA CYS A 107 3.11 -11.08 10.88
C CYS A 107 2.46 -10.35 9.69
N GLY A 108 2.48 -10.94 8.48
CA GLY A 108 1.91 -10.31 7.29
C GLY A 108 2.81 -9.29 6.60
N ASP A 109 4.08 -9.20 6.99
CA ASP A 109 5.06 -8.39 6.28
C ASP A 109 5.20 -8.85 4.83
N ILE A 110 5.51 -7.92 3.92
CA ILE A 110 5.74 -8.21 2.51
C ILE A 110 7.16 -7.77 2.14
N PHE A 111 7.88 -8.66 1.44
CA PHE A 111 9.20 -8.39 0.91
C PHE A 111 9.19 -8.65 -0.60
N LEU A 112 9.48 -7.61 -1.39
CA LEU A 112 9.58 -7.69 -2.83
C LEU A 112 11.04 -7.44 -3.24
N GLU A 113 11.60 -8.34 -4.02
CA GLU A 113 12.86 -8.10 -4.74
C GLU A 113 12.55 -7.69 -6.17
N LEU A 114 13.16 -6.60 -6.61
CA LEU A 114 12.97 -6.03 -7.94
C LEU A 114 14.26 -6.08 -8.74
N GLU A 115 14.15 -5.84 -10.05
CA GLU A 115 15.32 -5.69 -10.91
C GLU A 115 16.28 -4.59 -10.42
N GLN A 116 17.52 -4.65 -10.85
CA GLN A 116 18.55 -3.63 -10.62
C GLN A 116 18.92 -3.41 -9.15
N GLY A 117 18.70 -4.40 -8.28
CA GLY A 117 19.03 -4.34 -6.85
C GLY A 117 18.07 -3.53 -6.00
N TYR A 118 16.87 -3.21 -6.53
CA TYR A 118 15.82 -2.59 -5.75
C TYR A 118 15.07 -3.62 -4.92
N SER A 119 14.61 -3.19 -3.75
CA SER A 119 13.68 -3.97 -2.92
C SER A 119 12.66 -3.08 -2.21
N ILE A 120 11.52 -3.66 -1.90
CA ILE A 120 10.44 -3.02 -1.14
C ILE A 120 10.11 -3.91 0.05
N GLU A 121 10.05 -3.31 1.21
CA GLU A 121 9.62 -3.96 2.44
C GLU A 121 8.40 -3.25 3.00
N ILE A 122 7.36 -3.99 3.29
CA ILE A 122 6.17 -3.54 4.00
C ILE A 122 6.13 -4.29 5.32
N ILE A 123 6.25 -3.56 6.41
CA ILE A 123 6.36 -4.12 7.76
C ILE A 123 5.10 -3.77 8.54
N VAL A 124 4.36 -4.77 8.98
CA VAL A 124 3.19 -4.59 9.83
C VAL A 124 3.62 -4.13 11.21
N THR A 125 3.12 -2.96 11.63
CA THR A 125 3.59 -2.27 12.85
C THR A 125 2.48 -2.05 13.87
N THR A 126 1.27 -2.57 13.62
CA THR A 126 0.12 -2.45 14.52
C THR A 126 -0.42 -3.84 14.86
N VAL A 127 -1.11 -3.94 15.99
CA VAL A 127 -1.84 -5.15 16.43
C VAL A 127 -3.36 -4.91 16.47
N THR A 128 -3.81 -3.79 15.90
CA THR A 128 -5.23 -3.44 15.81
C THR A 128 -5.88 -4.12 14.61
N ASP A 129 -7.20 -4.06 14.53
CA ASP A 129 -7.99 -4.52 13.37
C ASP A 129 -7.96 -3.55 12.18
N ASP A 130 -7.17 -2.48 12.29
CA ASP A 130 -6.94 -1.56 11.17
C ASP A 130 -6.21 -2.24 10.02
N GLU A 131 -6.59 -1.88 8.81
CA GLU A 131 -5.95 -2.35 7.60
C GLU A 131 -4.48 -1.91 7.56
N SER A 132 -3.57 -2.89 7.48
CA SER A 132 -2.14 -2.62 7.33
C SER A 132 -1.74 -2.46 5.87
N TRP A 133 -2.26 -3.34 5.03
CA TRP A 133 -2.08 -3.26 3.58
C TRP A 133 -3.20 -3.97 2.83
N ARG A 134 -3.37 -3.58 1.55
CA ARG A 134 -4.31 -4.19 0.62
C ARG A 134 -3.64 -4.34 -0.75
N PHE A 135 -3.85 -5.49 -1.38
CA PHE A 135 -3.47 -5.74 -2.76
C PHE A 135 -4.71 -6.06 -3.58
N PHE A 136 -4.89 -5.42 -4.70
CA PHE A 136 -6.07 -5.60 -5.53
C PHE A 136 -5.79 -5.38 -7.00
N GLN A 137 -6.66 -5.94 -7.85
CA GLN A 137 -6.65 -5.75 -9.30
C GLN A 137 -7.52 -4.55 -9.67
N MET A 138 -6.98 -3.63 -10.47
CA MET A 138 -7.72 -2.45 -10.93
C MET A 138 -8.53 -2.74 -12.20
N LEU A 139 -9.73 -2.10 -12.28
CA LEU A 139 -10.50 -1.94 -13.52
C LEU A 139 -10.99 -3.25 -14.18
N HIS A 140 -11.17 -4.32 -13.43
CA HIS A 140 -11.78 -5.55 -13.95
C HIS A 140 -13.22 -5.72 -13.49
N ALA A 141 -14.01 -6.47 -14.29
CA ALA A 141 -15.39 -6.80 -13.95
C ALA A 141 -15.53 -7.60 -12.65
N GLU A 142 -14.49 -8.34 -12.29
CA GLU A 142 -14.33 -9.02 -10.99
C GLU A 142 -12.98 -8.58 -10.42
N GLU A 143 -13.04 -7.80 -9.36
CA GLU A 143 -11.85 -7.31 -8.66
C GLU A 143 -11.43 -8.31 -7.59
N ILE A 144 -10.20 -8.79 -7.69
CA ILE A 144 -9.60 -9.63 -6.67
C ILE A 144 -8.92 -8.72 -5.66
N THR A 145 -9.29 -8.85 -4.40
CA THR A 145 -8.72 -8.05 -3.31
C THR A 145 -8.20 -8.96 -2.21
N PHE A 146 -6.98 -8.68 -1.76
CA PHE A 146 -6.36 -9.26 -0.57
C PHE A 146 -6.17 -8.14 0.45
N VAL A 147 -6.65 -8.34 1.66
CA VAL A 147 -6.51 -7.36 2.76
C VAL A 147 -5.88 -8.05 3.95
N TYR A 148 -4.93 -7.39 4.57
CA TYR A 148 -4.31 -7.80 5.83
C TYR A 148 -4.43 -6.70 6.88
N SER A 149 -4.86 -7.08 8.07
CA SER A 149 -4.98 -6.18 9.23
C SER A 149 -3.98 -6.57 10.31
N GLY A 150 -3.66 -5.63 11.20
CA GLY A 150 -2.64 -5.84 12.22
C GLY A 150 -2.98 -6.87 13.30
N ASP A 151 -4.27 -7.25 13.42
CA ASP A 151 -4.75 -8.34 14.28
C ASP A 151 -4.53 -9.75 13.68
N GLU A 152 -3.70 -9.85 12.63
CA GLU A 152 -3.44 -11.05 11.84
C GLU A 152 -4.66 -11.55 11.02
N SER A 153 -5.72 -10.73 10.91
CA SER A 153 -6.85 -11.07 10.04
C SER A 153 -6.47 -10.90 8.57
N TYR A 154 -6.83 -11.90 7.77
CA TYR A 154 -6.56 -11.93 6.34
C TYR A 154 -7.84 -12.26 5.59
N SER A 155 -8.22 -11.42 4.66
CA SER A 155 -9.40 -11.64 3.83
C SER A 155 -9.06 -11.61 2.35
N ILE A 156 -9.76 -12.46 1.59
CA ILE A 156 -9.74 -12.47 0.13
C ILE A 156 -11.15 -12.18 -0.33
N GLY A 157 -11.32 -11.07 -1.03
CA GLY A 157 -12.57 -10.68 -1.64
C GLY A 157 -12.54 -10.83 -3.15
N ILE A 158 -13.68 -11.23 -3.75
CA ILE A 158 -13.93 -11.08 -5.18
C ILE A 158 -15.15 -10.18 -5.26
N SER A 159 -14.96 -8.94 -5.69
CA SER A 159 -16.05 -7.98 -5.88
C SER A 159 -16.28 -7.71 -7.36
N ASN A 160 -17.54 -7.44 -7.72
CA ASN A 160 -17.86 -6.94 -9.04
C ASN A 160 -18.11 -5.43 -8.94
N PRO A 161 -17.14 -4.58 -9.29
CA PRO A 161 -17.27 -3.13 -9.14
C PRO A 161 -18.37 -2.53 -10.03
N LEU A 162 -18.88 -3.27 -11.01
CA LEU A 162 -19.98 -2.84 -11.88
C LEU A 162 -21.37 -3.10 -11.27
N LYS A 163 -21.47 -3.82 -10.15
CA LYS A 163 -22.70 -3.93 -9.38
C LYS A 163 -22.67 -2.91 -8.25
N PRO A 164 -23.67 -2.01 -8.15
CA PRO A 164 -23.75 -1.13 -7.01
C PRO A 164 -23.78 -1.99 -5.74
N VAL A 165 -22.86 -1.71 -4.81
CA VAL A 165 -22.88 -2.31 -3.48
C VAL A 165 -24.17 -1.82 -2.83
N THR A 166 -25.17 -2.68 -2.71
CA THR A 166 -26.30 -2.45 -1.83
C THR A 166 -25.74 -2.56 -0.42
N VAL A 167 -25.48 -1.40 0.21
CA VAL A 167 -25.17 -1.32 1.63
C VAL A 167 -26.35 -1.98 2.35
N PRO A 168 -26.14 -3.07 3.10
CA PRO A 168 -27.22 -3.62 3.91
C PRO A 168 -27.69 -2.52 4.85
N ASP A 169 -29.01 -2.31 4.89
CA ASP A 169 -29.66 -1.32 5.74
C ASP A 169 -29.16 -1.48 7.19
N ILE A 170 -28.43 -0.50 7.70
CA ILE A 170 -27.95 -0.43 9.10
C ILE A 170 -29.13 -0.20 10.06
N ALA A 171 -30.37 -0.24 9.58
CA ALA A 171 -31.57 0.07 10.34
C ALA A 171 -32.08 -1.04 11.30
N GLU A 172 -31.50 -2.24 11.32
CA GLU A 172 -32.05 -3.34 12.16
C GLU A 172 -31.25 -3.72 13.42
N ARG A 173 -30.28 -2.93 13.87
CA ARG A 173 -29.57 -3.22 15.13
C ARG A 173 -29.86 -2.30 16.31
N SER A 174 -30.93 -1.48 16.27
CA SER A 174 -31.25 -0.56 17.37
C SER A 174 -32.54 -0.88 18.16
N THR A 175 -33.05 -2.11 18.08
CA THR A 175 -34.17 -2.52 18.92
C THR A 175 -33.87 -3.79 19.70
N GLY A 176 -33.14 -3.68 20.80
CA GLY A 176 -32.77 -4.82 21.64
C GLY A 176 -32.27 -4.48 23.03
N LEU A 177 -32.60 -3.29 23.56
CA LEU A 177 -32.43 -3.03 24.98
C LEU A 177 -33.81 -3.08 25.66
N ALA A 178 -34.29 -4.29 25.94
CA ALA A 178 -35.40 -4.52 26.82
C ALA A 178 -34.93 -4.41 28.28
N HIS A 179 -35.56 -3.50 29.02
CA HIS A 179 -35.51 -3.37 30.45
C HIS A 179 -35.56 -4.71 31.17
N ARG A 180 -34.64 -4.95 32.11
CA ARG A 180 -34.85 -5.83 33.25
C ARG A 180 -34.90 -4.96 34.49
N THR A 181 -36.10 -4.92 35.05
CA THR A 181 -36.41 -4.55 36.44
C THR A 181 -35.75 -5.49 37.43
#